data_1a314f94c6d8b446c4f5d574b3c90f72
#
_entry.id   1a314f94c6d8b446c4f5d574b3c90f72
#
_cell.length_a   1.000
_cell.length_b   1.000
_cell.length_c   1.000
_cell.angle_alpha   90.00
_cell.angle_beta   90.00
_cell.angle_gamma   90.00
#
_symmetry.space_group_name_H-M   'P 1'
#
loop_
_entity.id
_entity.type
_entity.pdbx_description
1 polymer ?
#
loop_
_entity_poly.entity_id
_entity_poly.type
_entity_poly.pdbx_seq_one_letter_code
_entity_poly.pdbx_strand_id
1 'polypeptide(L)'
;SKAEGERFSSLSNIASGEADVSKLENSYSNYDIRNQLYYIRAPQSGQITKAKKAGLGEMLKEGEMIVEIVPTDVQHAIELFISPMDLPLISKGQKVRFIFDGFPAIVFSGWPNSSYGTFGGIVSAIETSVSTNGKFRVLVTEDATAKKKWPQELKVGTCAQGFALLKNVPV
;
A
#
# COMPACT_ATOMS: atom_id res chain seq x y z
N SER A 1 40.13 -29.90 -45.75
CA SER A 1 39.55 -30.60 -46.90
C SER A 1 38.25 -29.91 -47.33
N LYS A 2 37.77 -30.21 -48.55
CA LYS A 2 36.52 -29.59 -49.10
C LYS A 2 35.32 -29.82 -48.15
N ALA A 3 35.21 -31.00 -47.56
CA ALA A 3 34.14 -31.35 -46.61
C ALA A 3 34.15 -30.53 -45.30
N GLU A 4 35.32 -30.15 -44.83
CA GLU A 4 35.45 -29.24 -43.65
C GLU A 4 35.00 -27.83 -43.98
N GLY A 5 35.30 -27.33 -45.17
CA GLY A 5 34.84 -26.03 -45.65
C GLY A 5 33.32 -25.93 -45.74
N GLU A 6 32.69 -26.99 -46.28
CA GLU A 6 31.22 -27.10 -46.38
C GLU A 6 30.57 -27.16 -45.00
N ARG A 7 31.20 -27.86 -44.05
CA ARG A 7 30.72 -27.95 -42.67
C ARG A 7 30.81 -26.58 -41.96
N PHE A 8 31.89 -25.82 -42.12
CA PHE A 8 32.03 -24.48 -41.54
C PHE A 8 31.06 -23.50 -42.16
N SER A 9 30.82 -23.58 -43.48
CA SER A 9 29.82 -22.78 -44.18
C SER A 9 28.41 -23.06 -43.64
N SER A 10 28.06 -24.33 -43.44
CA SER A 10 26.74 -24.72 -42.88
C SER A 10 26.56 -24.22 -41.45
N LEU A 11 27.60 -24.33 -40.59
CA LEU A 11 27.59 -23.81 -39.22
C LEU A 11 27.44 -22.28 -39.19
N SER A 12 28.13 -21.58 -40.09
CA SER A 12 27.99 -20.12 -40.23
C SER A 12 26.59 -19.71 -40.66
N ASN A 13 25.98 -20.45 -41.57
CA ASN A 13 24.60 -20.19 -42.00
C ASN A 13 23.59 -20.46 -40.87
N ILE A 14 23.80 -21.51 -40.08
CA ILE A 14 22.97 -21.78 -38.89
C ILE A 14 23.08 -20.63 -37.89
N ALA A 15 24.30 -20.21 -37.53
CA ALA A 15 24.52 -19.13 -36.59
C ALA A 15 23.92 -17.78 -37.09
N SER A 16 24.01 -17.50 -38.41
CA SER A 16 23.36 -16.36 -39.01
C SER A 16 21.82 -16.45 -38.92
N GLY A 17 21.27 -17.63 -39.19
CA GLY A 17 19.82 -17.87 -39.08
C GLY A 17 19.31 -17.71 -37.63
N GLU A 18 20.04 -18.22 -36.65
CA GLU A 18 19.73 -18.05 -35.23
C GLU A 18 19.78 -16.55 -34.81
N ALA A 19 20.75 -15.79 -35.31
CA ALA A 19 20.84 -14.36 -35.06
C ALA A 19 19.66 -13.61 -35.68
N ASP A 20 19.22 -13.97 -36.90
CA ASP A 20 18.08 -13.35 -37.54
C ASP A 20 16.76 -13.69 -36.82
N VAL A 21 16.59 -14.94 -36.36
CA VAL A 21 15.44 -15.31 -35.51
C VAL A 21 15.40 -14.49 -34.23
N SER A 22 16.51 -14.42 -33.51
CA SER A 22 16.59 -13.62 -32.27
C SER A 22 16.28 -12.14 -32.50
N LYS A 23 16.71 -11.59 -33.64
CA LYS A 23 16.41 -10.20 -34.03
C LYS A 23 14.92 -10.01 -34.32
N LEU A 24 14.29 -10.96 -34.99
CA LEU A 24 12.85 -10.91 -35.27
C LEU A 24 12.03 -11.08 -33.98
N GLU A 25 12.42 -11.98 -33.07
CA GLU A 25 11.78 -12.15 -31.78
C GLU A 25 11.84 -10.87 -30.93
N ASN A 26 13.01 -10.23 -30.89
CA ASN A 26 13.16 -8.93 -30.22
C ASN A 26 12.26 -7.83 -30.84
N SER A 27 12.19 -7.80 -32.18
CA SER A 27 11.34 -6.86 -32.87
C SER A 27 9.86 -7.12 -32.60
N TYR A 28 9.44 -8.37 -32.65
CA TYR A 28 8.08 -8.78 -32.32
C TYR A 28 7.71 -8.39 -30.88
N SER A 29 8.58 -8.71 -29.91
CA SER A 29 8.37 -8.34 -28.51
C SER A 29 8.22 -6.82 -28.33
N ASN A 30 9.06 -6.02 -29.01
CA ASN A 30 8.96 -4.57 -28.98
C ASN A 30 7.63 -4.05 -29.55
N TYR A 31 7.16 -4.66 -30.64
CA TYR A 31 5.86 -4.26 -31.21
C TYR A 31 4.70 -4.69 -30.32
N ASP A 32 4.78 -5.87 -29.72
CA ASP A 32 3.75 -6.36 -28.79
C ASP A 32 3.63 -5.47 -27.56
N ILE A 33 4.76 -5.12 -26.93
CA ILE A 33 4.79 -4.16 -25.82
C ILE A 33 4.17 -2.82 -26.22
N ARG A 34 4.53 -2.28 -27.40
CA ARG A 34 3.93 -1.02 -27.86
C ARG A 34 2.43 -1.15 -28.10
N ASN A 35 1.97 -2.26 -28.63
CA ASN A 35 0.55 -2.50 -28.85
C ASN A 35 -0.24 -2.58 -27.54
N GLN A 36 0.33 -3.20 -26.50
CA GLN A 36 -0.28 -3.25 -25.17
C GLN A 36 -0.40 -1.86 -24.52
N LEU A 37 0.51 -0.93 -24.84
CA LEU A 37 0.48 0.44 -24.32
C LEU A 37 -0.59 1.33 -24.94
N TYR A 38 -1.26 0.92 -26.03
CA TYR A 38 -2.40 1.66 -26.58
C TYR A 38 -3.61 1.66 -25.66
N TYR A 39 -3.70 0.70 -24.74
CA TYR A 39 -4.80 0.59 -23.81
C TYR A 39 -4.29 0.66 -22.38
N ILE A 40 -4.53 1.80 -21.73
CA ILE A 40 -4.23 1.95 -20.31
C ILE A 40 -5.36 1.31 -19.51
N ARG A 41 -5.05 0.22 -18.81
CA ARG A 41 -6.02 -0.50 -17.98
C ARG A 41 -5.82 -0.18 -16.51
N ALA A 42 -6.94 -0.15 -15.76
CA ALA A 42 -6.89 -0.02 -14.32
C ALA A 42 -6.15 -1.24 -13.71
N PRO A 43 -5.13 -1.04 -12.86
CA PRO A 43 -4.39 -2.13 -12.24
C PRO A 43 -5.19 -2.88 -11.18
N GLN A 44 -6.28 -2.27 -10.68
CA GLN A 44 -7.13 -2.83 -9.62
C GLN A 44 -8.55 -2.28 -9.72
N SER A 45 -9.48 -3.01 -9.14
CA SER A 45 -10.86 -2.53 -8.96
C SER A 45 -10.90 -1.46 -7.87
N GLY A 46 -11.70 -0.41 -8.08
CA GLY A 46 -11.80 0.68 -7.12
C GLY A 46 -12.63 1.84 -7.62
N GLN A 47 -12.70 2.88 -6.82
CA GLN A 47 -13.37 4.13 -7.15
C GLN A 47 -12.34 5.15 -7.63
N ILE A 48 -12.63 5.81 -8.75
CA ILE A 48 -11.83 6.93 -9.23
C ILE A 48 -12.14 8.16 -8.37
N THR A 49 -11.11 8.69 -7.70
CA THR A 49 -11.26 9.86 -6.82
C THR A 49 -10.78 11.14 -7.46
N LYS A 50 -9.75 11.08 -8.28
CA LYS A 50 -9.21 12.22 -9.01
C LYS A 50 -8.89 11.83 -10.44
N ALA A 51 -9.50 12.48 -11.40
CA ALA A 51 -9.15 12.40 -12.81
C ALA A 51 -8.49 13.74 -13.21
N LYS A 52 -7.20 13.69 -13.54
CA LYS A 52 -6.50 14.88 -14.04
C LYS A 52 -6.67 15.06 -15.54
N LYS A 53 -6.86 13.96 -16.26
CA LYS A 53 -7.05 13.89 -17.70
C LYS A 53 -8.31 13.10 -17.99
N ALA A 54 -9.35 13.75 -18.45
CA ALA A 54 -10.65 13.14 -18.70
C ALA A 54 -11.21 13.48 -20.09
N GLY A 55 -10.52 14.33 -20.84
CA GLY A 55 -10.95 14.79 -22.16
C GLY A 55 -10.42 13.92 -23.30
N LEU A 56 -11.21 13.85 -24.38
CA LEU A 56 -10.77 13.25 -25.64
C LEU A 56 -9.73 14.18 -26.29
N GLY A 57 -8.66 13.58 -26.82
CA GLY A 57 -7.60 14.32 -27.51
C GLY A 57 -6.55 14.97 -26.60
N GLU A 58 -6.60 14.74 -25.31
CA GLU A 58 -5.55 15.18 -24.40
C GLU A 58 -4.27 14.37 -24.58
N MET A 59 -3.14 15.07 -24.66
CA MET A 59 -1.84 14.43 -24.78
C MET A 59 -1.37 13.94 -23.39
N LEU A 60 -0.99 12.68 -23.32
CA LEU A 60 -0.41 12.06 -22.13
C LEU A 60 1.11 11.95 -22.29
N LYS A 61 1.83 12.29 -21.24
CA LYS A 61 3.27 12.10 -21.17
C LYS A 61 3.58 10.90 -20.30
N GLU A 62 4.70 10.26 -20.58
CA GLU A 62 5.20 9.17 -19.75
C GLU A 62 5.42 9.64 -18.30
N GLY A 63 4.93 8.88 -17.33
CA GLY A 63 5.00 9.22 -15.90
C GLY A 63 3.94 10.22 -15.42
N GLU A 64 3.06 10.71 -16.32
CA GLU A 64 1.99 11.62 -15.91
C GLU A 64 0.85 10.86 -15.22
N MET A 65 0.39 11.39 -14.06
CA MET A 65 -0.77 10.84 -13.36
C MET A 65 -2.05 11.14 -14.14
N ILE A 66 -2.77 10.11 -14.54
CA ILE A 66 -4.05 10.19 -15.27
C ILE A 66 -5.20 10.21 -14.28
N VAL A 67 -5.29 9.18 -13.44
CA VAL A 67 -6.35 9.00 -12.45
C VAL A 67 -5.78 8.44 -11.16
N GLU A 68 -6.47 8.70 -10.06
CA GLU A 68 -6.22 8.06 -8.76
C GLU A 68 -7.35 7.07 -8.49
N ILE A 69 -7.00 5.81 -8.23
CA ILE A 69 -7.97 4.74 -7.95
C ILE A 69 -7.81 4.33 -6.50
N VAL A 70 -8.88 4.49 -5.71
CA VAL A 70 -8.94 4.00 -4.34
C VAL A 70 -9.68 2.66 -4.35
N PRO A 71 -9.06 1.56 -3.89
CA PRO A 71 -9.72 0.28 -3.78
C PRO A 71 -10.98 0.37 -2.90
N THR A 72 -12.02 -0.38 -3.26
CA THR A 72 -13.26 -0.42 -2.47
C THR A 72 -13.17 -1.35 -1.27
N ASP A 73 -12.26 -2.32 -1.34
CA ASP A 73 -12.02 -3.29 -0.25
C ASP A 73 -10.68 -2.97 0.43
N VAL A 74 -10.68 -1.90 1.23
CA VAL A 74 -9.52 -1.50 2.03
C VAL A 74 -9.75 -1.79 3.50
N GLN A 75 -8.77 -2.43 4.12
CA GLN A 75 -8.71 -2.48 5.58
C GLN A 75 -8.16 -1.15 6.09
N HIS A 76 -8.97 -0.46 6.87
CA HIS A 76 -8.52 0.77 7.51
C HIS A 76 -7.46 0.47 8.57
N ALA A 77 -6.40 1.26 8.58
CA ALA A 77 -5.40 1.28 9.64
C ALA A 77 -5.23 2.72 10.14
N ILE A 78 -4.96 2.85 11.42
CA ILE A 78 -4.67 4.15 12.04
C ILE A 78 -3.17 4.26 12.19
N GLU A 79 -2.64 5.40 11.78
CA GLU A 79 -1.25 5.77 12.03
C GLU A 79 -1.17 6.62 13.30
N LEU A 80 -0.43 6.13 14.27
CA LEU A 80 -0.08 6.88 15.46
C LEU A 80 1.38 7.30 15.40
N PHE A 81 1.65 8.52 15.81
CA PHE A 81 3.01 9.04 15.91
C PHE A 81 3.40 9.16 17.39
N ILE A 82 4.31 8.30 17.82
CA ILE A 82 4.69 8.14 19.22
C ILE A 82 6.07 8.74 19.46
N SER A 83 6.22 9.46 20.58
CA SER A 83 7.52 9.98 21.02
C SER A 83 8.52 8.83 21.26
N PRO A 84 9.82 9.01 20.95
CA PRO A 84 10.84 8.04 21.29
C PRO A 84 10.86 7.61 22.76
N MET A 85 10.51 8.51 23.67
CA MET A 85 10.44 8.21 25.11
C MET A 85 9.33 7.23 25.46
N ASP A 86 8.22 7.24 24.72
CA ASP A 86 7.05 6.41 24.99
C ASP A 86 7.08 5.07 24.23
N LEU A 87 8.00 4.95 23.26
CA LEU A 87 8.13 3.75 22.42
C LEU A 87 8.31 2.44 23.23
N PRO A 88 9.09 2.39 24.33
CA PRO A 88 9.25 1.17 25.13
C PRO A 88 7.94 0.70 25.79
N LEU A 89 6.95 1.59 25.92
CA LEU A 89 5.65 1.29 26.53
C LEU A 89 4.68 0.63 25.54
N ILE A 90 5.01 0.63 24.24
CA ILE A 90 4.16 0.11 23.18
C ILE A 90 4.74 -1.19 22.64
N SER A 91 3.88 -2.19 22.51
CA SER A 91 4.26 -3.50 21.99
C SER A 91 3.30 -3.95 20.90
N LYS A 92 3.81 -4.72 19.94
CA LYS A 92 2.98 -5.35 18.91
C LYS A 92 1.94 -6.28 19.59
N GLY A 93 0.69 -6.23 19.11
CA GLY A 93 -0.43 -6.96 19.70
C GLY A 93 -1.10 -6.24 20.89
N GLN A 94 -0.57 -5.10 21.32
CA GLN A 94 -1.16 -4.32 22.41
C GLN A 94 -2.49 -3.73 22.00
N LYS A 95 -3.46 -3.76 22.92
CA LYS A 95 -4.78 -3.15 22.71
C LYS A 95 -4.71 -1.65 22.91
N VAL A 96 -5.32 -0.93 21.99
CA VAL A 96 -5.44 0.54 22.00
C VAL A 96 -6.90 0.90 21.84
N ARG A 97 -7.33 1.97 22.45
CA ARG A 97 -8.68 2.52 22.25
C ARG A 97 -8.59 3.86 21.56
N PHE A 98 -9.55 4.12 20.69
CA PHE A 98 -9.60 5.32 19.87
C PHE A 98 -10.90 6.08 20.06
N ILE A 99 -10.81 7.38 19.89
CA ILE A 99 -11.92 8.28 19.62
C ILE A 99 -11.67 8.82 18.23
N PHE A 100 -12.66 8.69 17.35
CA PHE A 100 -12.61 9.28 16.03
C PHE A 100 -13.29 10.66 16.04
N ASP A 101 -12.70 11.61 15.35
CA ASP A 101 -13.31 12.93 15.18
C ASP A 101 -14.66 12.78 14.46
N GLY A 102 -15.67 13.51 14.96
CA GLY A 102 -17.04 13.43 14.45
C GLY A 102 -17.92 12.34 15.09
N PHE A 103 -17.34 11.46 15.93
CA PHE A 103 -18.10 10.44 16.66
C PHE A 103 -18.12 10.79 18.16
N PRO A 104 -19.32 10.94 18.78
CA PRO A 104 -19.40 11.28 20.18
C PRO A 104 -18.86 10.18 21.07
N ALA A 105 -17.98 10.55 21.99
CA ALA A 105 -17.40 9.63 22.95
C ALA A 105 -17.37 10.26 24.34
N ILE A 106 -17.59 9.45 25.38
CA ILE A 106 -17.44 9.83 26.78
C ILE A 106 -16.34 8.92 27.35
N VAL A 107 -15.22 9.52 27.71
CA VAL A 107 -14.06 8.82 28.28
C VAL A 107 -13.99 9.06 29.78
N PHE A 108 -13.97 8.00 30.55
CA PHE A 108 -13.73 8.06 32.00
C PHE A 108 -12.25 7.79 32.25
N SER A 109 -11.54 8.79 32.74
CA SER A 109 -10.13 8.67 33.12
C SER A 109 -9.96 7.59 34.20
N GLY A 110 -9.02 6.67 34.00
CA GLY A 110 -8.79 5.53 34.90
C GLY A 110 -9.72 4.33 34.71
N TRP A 111 -10.78 4.43 33.86
CA TRP A 111 -11.74 3.35 33.62
C TRP A 111 -11.95 3.12 32.13
N PRO A 112 -10.93 2.66 31.39
CA PRO A 112 -11.00 2.56 29.93
C PRO A 112 -12.08 1.60 29.43
N ASN A 113 -12.41 0.58 30.21
CA ASN A 113 -13.46 -0.39 29.86
C ASN A 113 -14.89 0.14 30.03
N SER A 114 -15.06 1.23 30.77
CA SER A 114 -16.36 1.88 31.03
C SER A 114 -16.59 3.10 30.14
N SER A 115 -15.66 3.40 29.24
CA SER A 115 -15.78 4.52 28.30
C SER A 115 -16.75 4.18 27.17
N TYR A 116 -17.67 5.11 26.88
CA TYR A 116 -18.64 4.99 25.77
C TYR A 116 -18.14 5.69 24.52
N GLY A 117 -18.48 5.16 23.34
CA GLY A 117 -18.13 5.77 22.06
C GLY A 117 -16.70 5.53 21.60
N THR A 118 -15.89 4.81 22.37
CA THR A 118 -14.52 4.45 21.97
C THR A 118 -14.49 3.18 21.15
N PHE A 119 -13.50 3.08 20.26
CA PHE A 119 -13.29 1.96 19.34
C PHE A 119 -12.01 1.20 19.69
N GLY A 120 -12.02 -0.10 19.54
CA GLY A 120 -10.86 -0.96 19.83
C GLY A 120 -9.94 -1.08 18.62
N GLY A 121 -8.63 -1.09 18.89
CA GLY A 121 -7.61 -1.43 17.92
C GLY A 121 -6.49 -2.26 18.52
N ILE A 122 -5.72 -2.90 17.65
CA ILE A 122 -4.54 -3.69 18.02
C ILE A 122 -3.34 -3.16 17.26
N VAL A 123 -2.23 -2.94 17.95
CA VAL A 123 -0.96 -2.56 17.34
C VAL A 123 -0.50 -3.68 16.40
N SER A 124 -0.50 -3.43 15.11
CA SER A 124 -0.11 -4.39 14.08
C SER A 124 1.36 -4.30 13.72
N ALA A 125 1.89 -3.07 13.65
CA ALA A 125 3.29 -2.84 13.33
C ALA A 125 3.82 -1.58 14.03
N ILE A 126 5.11 -1.60 14.33
CA ILE A 126 5.87 -0.48 14.87
C ILE A 126 7.04 -0.27 13.91
N GLU A 127 7.17 0.92 13.35
CA GLU A 127 8.33 1.23 12.50
C GLU A 127 9.58 1.39 13.33
N THR A 128 10.69 0.91 12.79
CA THR A 128 12.02 0.99 13.41
C THR A 128 12.76 2.29 13.07
N SER A 129 12.26 3.02 12.07
CA SER A 129 12.83 4.30 11.64
C SER A 129 12.00 5.48 12.15
N VAL A 130 12.69 6.55 12.44
CA VAL A 130 12.07 7.81 12.88
C VAL A 130 11.49 8.52 11.65
N SER A 131 10.23 8.92 11.72
CA SER A 131 9.57 9.72 10.70
C SER A 131 10.12 11.15 10.65
N THR A 132 9.81 11.89 9.60
CA THR A 132 10.25 13.29 9.39
C THR A 132 9.86 14.24 10.52
N ASN A 133 8.84 13.89 11.29
CA ASN A 133 8.37 14.66 12.47
C ASN A 133 9.09 14.30 13.79
N GLY A 134 10.17 13.48 13.75
CA GLY A 134 10.92 13.06 14.92
C GLY A 134 10.23 12.00 15.79
N LYS A 135 9.14 11.39 15.31
CA LYS A 135 8.35 10.39 16.03
C LYS A 135 8.38 9.05 15.31
N PHE A 136 8.10 7.97 16.05
CA PHE A 136 7.94 6.64 15.47
C PHE A 136 6.50 6.43 15.01
N ARG A 137 6.33 5.89 13.81
CA ARG A 137 5.03 5.53 13.27
C ARG A 137 4.62 4.16 13.75
N VAL A 138 3.43 4.06 14.31
CA VAL A 138 2.81 2.82 14.78
C VAL A 138 1.52 2.62 14.03
N LEU A 139 1.37 1.46 13.40
CA LEU A 139 0.15 1.08 12.69
C LEU A 139 -0.75 0.27 13.61
N VAL A 140 -2.01 0.67 13.68
CA VAL A 140 -3.03 0.00 14.46
C VAL A 140 -4.17 -0.41 13.54
N THR A 141 -4.57 -1.66 13.61
CA THR A 141 -5.71 -2.23 12.89
C THR A 141 -6.90 -2.43 13.83
N GLU A 142 -8.07 -2.62 13.24
CA GLU A 142 -9.28 -2.91 14.02
C GLU A 142 -9.10 -4.18 14.86
N ASP A 143 -9.55 -4.13 16.11
CA ASP A 143 -9.63 -5.31 16.97
C ASP A 143 -10.84 -6.16 16.56
N ALA A 144 -10.56 -7.31 15.94
CA ALA A 144 -11.60 -8.25 15.53
C ALA A 144 -12.44 -8.77 16.72
N THR A 145 -11.88 -8.75 17.95
CA THR A 145 -12.55 -9.20 19.17
C THR A 145 -13.34 -8.10 19.88
N ALA A 146 -13.21 -6.85 19.43
CA ALA A 146 -13.93 -5.73 20.01
C ALA A 146 -15.44 -5.84 19.75
N LYS A 147 -16.25 -5.53 20.77
CA LYS A 147 -17.70 -5.53 20.69
C LYS A 147 -18.23 -4.51 19.66
N LYS A 148 -17.53 -3.40 19.50
CA LYS A 148 -17.87 -2.32 18.60
C LYS A 148 -16.86 -2.24 17.47
N LYS A 149 -17.34 -2.43 16.24
CA LYS A 149 -16.56 -2.31 15.02
C LYS A 149 -16.31 -0.83 14.68
N TRP A 150 -15.25 -0.57 13.93
CA TRP A 150 -14.99 0.77 13.43
C TRP A 150 -16.12 1.23 12.50
N PRO A 151 -16.46 2.52 12.51
CA PRO A 151 -17.49 3.05 11.62
C PRO A 151 -17.11 2.84 10.16
N GLN A 152 -18.06 2.40 9.34
CA GLN A 152 -17.84 2.22 7.90
C GLN A 152 -17.69 3.58 7.17
N GLU A 153 -18.20 4.64 7.79
CA GLU A 153 -18.13 6.01 7.28
C GLU A 153 -16.75 6.67 7.46
N LEU A 154 -15.81 6.00 8.12
CA LEU A 154 -14.45 6.50 8.28
C LEU A 154 -13.79 6.68 6.92
N LYS A 155 -13.32 7.90 6.66
CA LYS A 155 -12.60 8.24 5.45
C LYS A 155 -11.10 8.30 5.73
N VAL A 156 -10.31 8.00 4.70
CA VAL A 156 -8.85 8.21 4.76
C VAL A 156 -8.57 9.68 5.08
N GLY A 157 -7.71 9.92 6.08
CA GLY A 157 -7.39 11.28 6.55
C GLY A 157 -8.25 11.75 7.74
N THR A 158 -9.19 10.94 8.23
CA THR A 158 -9.89 11.25 9.48
C THR A 158 -8.92 11.19 10.66
N CYS A 159 -8.93 12.22 11.52
CA CYS A 159 -8.11 12.23 12.72
C CYS A 159 -8.70 11.34 13.81
N ALA A 160 -7.82 10.75 14.61
CA ALA A 160 -8.18 9.92 15.75
C ALA A 160 -7.26 10.19 16.94
N GLN A 161 -7.82 10.16 18.14
CA GLN A 161 -7.06 10.18 19.38
C GLN A 161 -7.00 8.78 19.97
N GLY A 162 -5.78 8.28 20.22
CA GLY A 162 -5.56 6.93 20.73
C GLY A 162 -5.13 6.93 22.20
N PHE A 163 -5.64 5.96 22.95
CA PHE A 163 -5.25 5.68 24.32
C PHE A 163 -4.67 4.27 24.39
N ALA A 164 -3.37 4.16 24.64
CA ALA A 164 -2.75 2.87 24.87
C ALA A 164 -3.05 2.36 26.29
N LEU A 165 -3.53 1.14 26.39
CA LEU A 165 -3.73 0.49 27.68
C LEU A 165 -2.39 -0.10 28.12
N LEU A 166 -1.72 0.57 29.04
CA LEU A 166 -0.48 0.08 29.63
C LEU A 166 -0.79 -1.11 30.56
N LYS A 167 0.14 -2.06 30.65
CA LYS A 167 0.05 -3.14 31.63
C LYS A 167 0.18 -2.55 33.05
N ASN A 168 -0.62 -3.05 33.98
CA ASN A 168 -0.43 -2.72 35.38
C ASN A 168 0.99 -3.13 35.78
N VAL A 169 1.80 -2.16 36.17
CA VAL A 169 3.09 -2.39 36.79
C VAL A 169 2.80 -2.52 38.30
N PRO A 170 3.13 -3.66 38.96
CA PRO A 170 3.02 -3.72 40.40
C PRO A 170 3.96 -2.68 41.00
N VAL A 171 3.43 -1.86 41.90
CA VAL A 171 4.17 -0.88 42.70
C VAL A 171 4.98 -1.61 43.75
#